data_dbb311a20cd47ab003254168c1ab05fb
#
_entry.id   dbb311a20cd47ab003254168c1ab05fb
#
_cell.length_a   1.000
_cell.length_b   1.000
_cell.length_c   1.000
_cell.angle_alpha   90.00
_cell.angle_beta   90.00
_cell.angle_gamma   90.00
#
_symmetry.space_group_name_H-M   'P 1'
#
loop_
_entity.id
_entity.type
_entity.pdbx_description
1 polymer ?
#
loop_
_entity_poly.entity_id
_entity_poly.type
_entity_poly.pdbx_seq_one_letter_code
_entity_poly.pdbx_strand_id
1 'polypeptide(L)'
;DLRMSRGLGDVYKRQVPGRFLLKPLTGPRLSRICGHFLDSELSSFLIQPFVKQNAIQLSDYETTDIKCFNDFFSRKIKQGKRPIDMEENHLIAPCDGLLSVWKIKENTVFPVKQSHYTISSLLHSKKLAQRYHGGYCLVYRLCVNHYHRYCYVDSGQKSRNFFIPGRLHTVRPVALREVPVFTENSREYTLIRTEKFGTVVQMEVGAMLVGRIVNHEEKGSTIRGKEKGYFQYGGSTIIVLIEPEQVQIREDILQSSALTKEVPVKMGEVIGHAIEHKRTIQ
;
A
#
# COMPACT_ATOMS: atom_id res chain seq x y z
N ASP A 1 13.24 -12.05 -13.98
CA ASP A 1 12.81 -10.71 -13.55
C ASP A 1 13.82 -9.58 -13.82
N LEU A 2 15.10 -9.90 -13.87
CA LEU A 2 16.18 -8.95 -14.23
C LEU A 2 16.05 -8.40 -15.68
N ARG A 3 15.52 -9.15 -16.63
CA ARG A 3 15.35 -8.69 -18.03
C ARG A 3 14.21 -7.68 -18.17
N MET A 4 13.06 -7.92 -17.52
CA MET A 4 11.92 -6.99 -17.55
C MET A 4 12.21 -5.72 -16.70
N SER A 5 12.97 -5.87 -15.61
CA SER A 5 13.47 -4.76 -14.80
C SER A 5 14.48 -3.88 -15.55
N ARG A 6 15.36 -4.48 -16.40
CA ARG A 6 16.30 -3.72 -17.25
C ARG A 6 15.56 -2.92 -18.33
N GLY A 7 14.60 -3.53 -19.03
CA GLY A 7 13.82 -2.85 -20.06
C GLY A 7 13.00 -1.67 -19.51
N LEU A 8 12.32 -1.84 -18.37
CA LEU A 8 11.61 -0.75 -17.68
C LEU A 8 12.58 0.33 -17.17
N GLY A 9 13.76 -0.07 -16.66
CA GLY A 9 14.79 0.86 -16.22
C GLY A 9 15.28 1.77 -17.34
N ASP A 10 15.48 1.21 -18.52
CA ASP A 10 15.90 1.98 -19.70
C ASP A 10 14.82 2.93 -20.20
N VAL A 11 13.54 2.55 -20.12
CA VAL A 11 12.39 3.40 -20.47
C VAL A 11 12.25 4.58 -19.51
N TYR A 12 12.46 4.37 -18.20
CA TYR A 12 12.42 5.45 -17.21
C TYR A 12 13.66 6.36 -17.25
N LYS A 13 14.83 5.82 -17.61
CA LYS A 13 16.10 6.58 -17.70
C LYS A 13 16.29 7.34 -19.01
N ARG A 14 15.72 6.87 -20.11
CA ARG A 14 15.82 7.55 -21.42
C ARG A 14 15.04 8.87 -21.37
N GLN A 15 15.77 9.97 -21.42
CA GLN A 15 15.26 11.33 -21.31
C GLN A 15 14.14 11.62 -22.34
N VAL A 16 13.82 12.20 -23.13
CA VAL A 16 12.63 12.60 -23.90
C VAL A 16 11.89 11.45 -24.60
N PRO A 17 12.50 10.53 -25.37
CA PRO A 17 11.72 9.48 -26.06
C PRO A 17 11.10 8.44 -25.12
N GLY A 18 11.76 8.10 -24.01
CA GLY A 18 11.20 7.17 -23.02
C GLY A 18 9.95 7.69 -22.31
N ARG A 19 9.90 9.00 -22.03
CA ARG A 19 8.74 9.66 -21.44
C ARG A 19 7.52 9.70 -22.37
N PHE A 20 7.74 9.82 -23.69
CA PHE A 20 6.66 9.74 -24.68
C PHE A 20 6.06 8.33 -24.75
N LEU A 21 6.87 7.27 -24.67
CA LEU A 21 6.41 5.89 -24.63
C LEU A 21 5.72 5.52 -23.29
N LEU A 22 6.15 6.14 -22.18
CA LEU A 22 5.51 5.93 -20.87
C LEU A 22 4.12 6.55 -20.77
N LYS A 23 3.85 7.67 -21.42
CA LYS A 23 2.55 8.36 -21.36
C LYS A 23 1.36 7.45 -21.63
N PRO A 24 1.29 6.68 -22.74
CA PRO A 24 0.19 5.75 -22.97
C PRO A 24 0.19 4.59 -21.96
N LEU A 25 1.37 4.08 -21.56
CA LEU A 25 1.49 2.93 -20.63
C LEU A 25 1.06 3.27 -19.21
N THR A 26 1.26 4.52 -18.77
CA THR A 26 0.85 5.01 -17.44
C THR A 26 -0.55 5.65 -17.46
N GLY A 27 -1.19 5.68 -18.63
CA GLY A 27 -2.50 6.28 -18.81
C GLY A 27 -3.64 5.38 -18.31
N PRO A 28 -4.71 5.97 -17.75
CA PRO A 28 -5.84 5.21 -17.21
C PRO A 28 -6.63 4.43 -18.29
N ARG A 29 -6.56 4.86 -19.56
CA ARG A 29 -7.27 4.19 -20.68
C ARG A 29 -6.67 2.80 -20.97
N LEU A 30 -5.35 2.71 -21.11
CA LEU A 30 -4.68 1.43 -21.35
C LEU A 30 -4.84 0.49 -20.15
N SER A 31 -4.70 1.03 -18.94
CA SER A 31 -4.92 0.26 -17.71
C SER A 31 -6.34 -0.33 -17.66
N ARG A 32 -7.36 0.42 -18.12
CA ARG A 32 -8.74 -0.05 -18.20
C ARG A 32 -8.90 -1.18 -19.21
N ILE A 33 -8.33 -1.05 -20.41
CA ILE A 33 -8.38 -2.10 -21.44
C ILE A 33 -7.69 -3.37 -20.94
N CYS A 34 -6.50 -3.26 -20.35
CA CYS A 34 -5.82 -4.40 -19.76
C CYS A 34 -6.64 -5.01 -18.61
N GLY A 35 -7.28 -4.18 -17.78
CA GLY A 35 -8.15 -4.61 -16.69
C GLY A 35 -9.31 -5.47 -17.20
N HIS A 36 -10.02 -5.04 -18.25
CA HIS A 36 -11.09 -5.82 -18.87
C HIS A 36 -10.61 -7.16 -19.44
N PHE A 37 -9.43 -7.18 -20.06
CA PHE A 37 -8.83 -8.44 -20.50
C PHE A 37 -8.53 -9.36 -19.31
N LEU A 38 -7.95 -8.83 -18.23
CA LEU A 38 -7.60 -9.61 -17.04
C LEU A 38 -8.81 -10.06 -16.22
N ASP A 39 -9.98 -9.43 -16.41
CA ASP A 39 -11.28 -9.86 -15.87
C ASP A 39 -11.94 -10.97 -16.72
N SER A 40 -11.44 -11.23 -17.92
CA SER A 40 -11.98 -12.27 -18.77
C SER A 40 -11.37 -13.66 -18.48
N GLU A 41 -12.15 -14.72 -18.67
CA GLU A 41 -11.69 -16.11 -18.51
C GLU A 41 -10.49 -16.44 -19.42
N LEU A 42 -10.40 -15.75 -20.57
CA LEU A 42 -9.26 -15.88 -21.49
C LEU A 42 -7.92 -15.60 -20.82
N SER A 43 -7.88 -14.75 -19.77
CA SER A 43 -6.66 -14.42 -19.05
C SER A 43 -6.14 -15.53 -18.13
N SER A 44 -6.92 -16.59 -17.93
CA SER A 44 -6.57 -17.72 -17.03
C SER A 44 -5.27 -18.41 -17.43
N PHE A 45 -4.90 -18.43 -18.73
CA PHE A 45 -3.64 -19.02 -19.19
C PHE A 45 -2.40 -18.31 -18.65
N LEU A 46 -2.52 -17.05 -18.20
CA LEU A 46 -1.44 -16.30 -17.60
C LEU A 46 -1.12 -16.75 -16.16
N ILE A 47 -2.06 -17.44 -15.48
CA ILE A 47 -1.93 -17.75 -14.05
C ILE A 47 -0.75 -18.69 -13.80
N GLN A 48 -0.67 -19.81 -14.49
CA GLN A 48 0.38 -20.82 -14.25
C GLN A 48 1.80 -20.29 -14.51
N PRO A 49 2.08 -19.62 -15.66
CA PRO A 49 3.37 -18.98 -15.86
C PRO A 49 3.72 -17.96 -14.78
N PHE A 50 2.73 -17.16 -14.35
CA PHE A 50 2.92 -16.13 -13.33
C PHE A 50 3.25 -16.72 -11.95
N VAL A 51 2.54 -17.78 -11.54
CA VAL A 51 2.79 -18.52 -10.29
C VAL A 51 4.22 -19.05 -10.28
N LYS A 52 4.62 -19.70 -11.38
CA LYS A 52 5.95 -20.30 -11.52
C LYS A 52 7.07 -19.26 -11.49
N GLN A 53 6.88 -18.17 -12.24
CA GLN A 53 7.86 -17.07 -12.34
C GLN A 53 8.06 -16.33 -11.01
N ASN A 54 7.00 -16.19 -10.21
CA ASN A 54 7.03 -15.43 -8.96
C ASN A 54 7.11 -16.32 -7.70
N ALA A 55 7.28 -17.63 -7.87
CA ALA A 55 7.37 -18.62 -6.79
C ALA A 55 6.22 -18.51 -5.76
N ILE A 56 4.97 -18.36 -6.26
CA ILE A 56 3.80 -18.20 -5.41
C ILE A 56 3.37 -19.56 -4.86
N GLN A 57 3.30 -19.69 -3.54
CA GLN A 57 2.80 -20.90 -2.87
C GLN A 57 1.27 -20.87 -2.81
N LEU A 58 0.62 -21.59 -3.71
CA LEU A 58 -0.85 -21.64 -3.77
C LEU A 58 -1.50 -22.37 -2.60
N SER A 59 -0.75 -23.18 -1.86
CA SER A 59 -1.25 -23.94 -0.69
C SER A 59 -1.91 -23.06 0.38
N ASP A 60 -1.50 -21.81 0.48
CA ASP A 60 -2.02 -20.86 1.47
C ASP A 60 -3.31 -20.16 1.05
N TYR A 61 -3.74 -20.33 -0.20
CA TYR A 61 -4.85 -19.60 -0.79
C TYR A 61 -6.03 -20.48 -1.18
N GLU A 62 -7.23 -19.87 -1.19
CA GLU A 62 -8.42 -20.47 -1.78
C GLU A 62 -8.31 -20.36 -3.31
N THR A 63 -8.46 -21.48 -4.02
CA THR A 63 -8.27 -21.54 -5.47
C THR A 63 -9.50 -22.04 -6.24
N THR A 64 -10.60 -22.34 -5.55
CA THR A 64 -11.81 -22.95 -6.12
C THR A 64 -12.57 -22.03 -7.08
N ASP A 65 -12.59 -20.72 -6.83
CA ASP A 65 -13.38 -19.74 -7.56
C ASP A 65 -12.57 -18.86 -8.52
N ILE A 66 -11.35 -19.30 -8.88
CA ILE A 66 -10.47 -18.55 -9.77
C ILE A 66 -10.84 -18.87 -11.23
N LYS A 67 -11.48 -17.92 -11.92
CA LYS A 67 -11.86 -18.01 -13.33
C LYS A 67 -10.95 -17.19 -14.25
N CYS A 68 -10.42 -16.08 -13.77
CA CYS A 68 -9.59 -15.15 -14.52
C CYS A 68 -8.33 -14.73 -13.75
N PHE A 69 -7.46 -13.98 -14.40
CA PHE A 69 -6.23 -13.52 -13.77
C PHE A 69 -6.47 -12.57 -12.59
N ASN A 70 -7.49 -11.71 -12.65
CA ASN A 70 -7.81 -10.80 -11.54
C ASN A 70 -8.37 -11.54 -10.32
N ASP A 71 -9.16 -12.61 -10.51
CA ASP A 71 -9.57 -13.48 -9.40
C ASP A 71 -8.36 -14.10 -8.70
N PHE A 72 -7.42 -14.61 -9.52
CA PHE A 72 -6.16 -15.15 -8.99
C PHE A 72 -5.34 -14.08 -8.25
N PHE A 73 -5.23 -12.88 -8.80
CA PHE A 73 -4.42 -11.82 -8.20
C PHE A 73 -5.01 -11.33 -6.87
N SER A 74 -6.32 -11.19 -6.79
CA SER A 74 -7.08 -10.83 -5.57
C SER A 74 -7.58 -12.05 -4.77
N ARG A 75 -6.95 -13.22 -4.97
CA ARG A 75 -7.29 -14.49 -4.31
C ARG A 75 -7.42 -14.33 -2.80
N LYS A 76 -8.31 -15.10 -2.20
CA LYS A 76 -8.47 -15.13 -0.74
C LYS A 76 -7.43 -16.04 -0.10
N ILE A 77 -7.01 -15.68 1.10
CA ILE A 77 -6.14 -16.52 1.92
C ILE A 77 -6.99 -17.48 2.76
N LYS A 78 -6.51 -18.69 2.95
CA LYS A 78 -7.16 -19.68 3.81
C LYS A 78 -7.20 -19.23 5.26
N GLN A 79 -8.24 -19.59 5.97
CA GLN A 79 -8.39 -19.30 7.39
C GLN A 79 -7.15 -19.74 8.19
N GLY A 80 -6.72 -18.90 9.15
CA GLY A 80 -5.56 -19.17 10.01
C GLY A 80 -4.20 -18.87 9.38
N LYS A 81 -4.08 -18.56 8.08
CA LYS A 81 -2.80 -18.27 7.42
C LYS A 81 -2.31 -16.83 7.65
N ARG A 82 -3.18 -15.93 8.07
CA ARG A 82 -2.86 -14.59 8.56
C ARG A 82 -3.60 -14.34 9.87
N PRO A 83 -3.05 -14.84 11.00
CA PRO A 83 -3.63 -14.53 12.31
C PRO A 83 -3.54 -13.02 12.55
N ILE A 84 -4.63 -12.45 13.00
CA ILE A 84 -4.71 -11.03 13.37
C ILE A 84 -4.43 -10.93 14.86
N ASP A 85 -3.45 -10.09 15.21
CA ASP A 85 -3.24 -9.75 16.62
C ASP A 85 -4.38 -8.84 17.10
N MET A 86 -5.06 -9.27 18.15
CA MET A 86 -6.26 -8.61 18.69
C MET A 86 -6.02 -7.78 19.95
N GLU A 87 -4.77 -7.69 20.41
CA GLU A 87 -4.42 -6.86 21.58
C GLU A 87 -4.64 -5.38 21.25
N GLU A 88 -5.45 -4.71 22.09
CA GLU A 88 -5.91 -3.33 21.83
C GLU A 88 -4.77 -2.31 21.71
N ASN A 89 -3.67 -2.54 22.46
CA ASN A 89 -2.50 -1.65 22.46
C ASN A 89 -1.53 -1.93 21.29
N HIS A 90 -1.79 -2.94 20.46
CA HIS A 90 -0.92 -3.28 19.35
C HIS A 90 -1.38 -2.62 18.06
N LEU A 91 -0.45 -2.01 17.32
CA LEU A 91 -0.65 -1.58 15.95
C LEU A 91 -0.30 -2.74 15.02
N ILE A 92 -1.22 -3.13 14.14
CA ILE A 92 -1.00 -4.23 13.20
C ILE A 92 -0.66 -3.75 11.78
N ALA A 93 0.03 -4.60 11.01
CA ALA A 93 0.21 -4.41 9.58
C ALA A 93 -1.11 -4.64 8.83
N PRO A 94 -1.55 -3.72 7.95
CA PRO A 94 -2.80 -3.86 7.19
C PRO A 94 -2.71 -4.87 6.04
N CYS A 95 -1.51 -5.27 5.62
CA CYS A 95 -1.28 -6.12 4.46
C CYS A 95 0.06 -6.84 4.55
N ASP A 96 0.23 -7.85 3.70
CA ASP A 96 1.56 -8.38 3.38
C ASP A 96 2.36 -7.34 2.61
N GLY A 97 3.64 -7.19 2.89
CA GLY A 97 4.45 -6.24 2.14
C GLY A 97 5.87 -6.08 2.66
N LEU A 98 6.57 -5.15 2.04
CA LEU A 98 7.86 -4.66 2.48
C LEU A 98 7.66 -3.29 3.12
N LEU A 99 7.86 -3.23 4.44
CA LEU A 99 7.60 -2.05 5.27
C LEU A 99 8.85 -1.18 5.37
N SER A 100 8.64 0.12 5.19
CA SER A 100 9.57 1.18 5.58
C SER A 100 8.85 2.21 6.44
N VAL A 101 9.51 2.75 7.45
CA VAL A 101 8.94 3.71 8.39
C VAL A 101 9.77 4.97 8.45
N TRP A 102 9.12 6.12 8.42
CA TRP A 102 9.77 7.43 8.56
C TRP A 102 9.08 8.28 9.61
N LYS A 103 9.87 8.97 10.43
CA LYS A 103 9.38 10.05 11.29
C LYS A 103 9.02 11.25 10.44
N ILE A 104 7.79 11.76 10.55
CA ILE A 104 7.33 12.94 9.81
C ILE A 104 7.90 14.19 10.50
N LYS A 105 8.74 14.94 9.81
CA LYS A 105 9.26 16.22 10.29
C LYS A 105 8.59 17.35 9.51
N GLU A 106 8.61 18.56 10.03
CA GLU A 106 8.15 19.75 9.32
C GLU A 106 8.91 19.89 7.98
N ASN A 107 8.20 20.04 6.87
CA ASN A 107 8.75 20.04 5.51
C ASN A 107 9.43 18.74 5.05
N THR A 108 9.21 17.63 5.71
CA THR A 108 9.85 16.38 5.33
C THR A 108 9.16 15.73 4.16
N VAL A 109 9.94 15.66 3.26
CA VAL A 109 10.17 14.79 2.20
C VAL A 109 10.74 13.49 2.76
N PHE A 110 9.99 12.36 2.74
CA PHE A 110 10.72 11.13 2.97
C PHE A 110 11.50 10.78 1.72
N PRO A 111 12.79 10.53 1.89
CA PRO A 111 13.64 10.19 0.78
C PRO A 111 13.35 8.75 0.36
N VAL A 112 12.40 8.56 -0.54
CA VAL A 112 12.42 7.34 -1.31
C VAL A 112 13.41 7.59 -2.45
N LYS A 113 14.69 7.40 -2.12
CA LYS A 113 15.86 7.59 -2.97
C LYS A 113 16.03 9.02 -3.50
N GLN A 114 15.52 9.41 -4.65
CA GLN A 114 15.68 10.76 -5.21
C GLN A 114 14.37 11.54 -5.33
N SER A 115 13.26 10.94 -4.93
CA SER A 115 11.94 11.56 -4.98
C SER A 115 11.57 12.22 -3.66
N HIS A 116 11.11 13.45 -3.74
CA HIS A 116 10.72 14.26 -2.59
C HIS A 116 9.23 14.22 -2.38
N TYR A 117 8.77 13.68 -1.25
CA TYR A 117 7.36 13.59 -0.89
C TYR A 117 7.04 14.44 0.33
N THR A 118 6.00 15.24 0.27
CA THR A 118 5.45 15.90 1.45
C THR A 118 4.11 15.27 1.81
N ILE A 119 3.77 15.22 3.10
CA ILE A 119 2.45 14.75 3.54
C ILE A 119 1.33 15.60 2.92
N SER A 120 1.56 16.91 2.76
CA SER A 120 0.58 17.79 2.11
C SER A 120 0.33 17.44 0.64
N SER A 121 1.37 17.05 -0.11
CA SER A 121 1.21 16.59 -1.50
C SER A 121 0.54 15.21 -1.56
N LEU A 122 0.82 14.34 -0.58
CA LEU A 122 0.23 13.02 -0.48
C LEU A 122 -1.29 13.10 -0.22
N LEU A 123 -1.72 13.96 0.71
CA LEU A 123 -3.12 14.13 1.14
C LEU A 123 -3.91 15.18 0.34
N HIS A 124 -3.26 15.98 -0.50
CA HIS A 124 -3.82 17.18 -1.12
C HIS A 124 -4.46 18.15 -0.10
N SER A 125 -3.94 18.17 1.13
CA SER A 125 -4.44 19.01 2.22
C SER A 125 -3.32 19.43 3.17
N LYS A 126 -2.96 20.71 3.18
CA LYS A 126 -1.99 21.29 4.12
C LYS A 126 -2.48 21.18 5.56
N LYS A 127 -3.76 21.50 5.80
CA LYS A 127 -4.38 21.47 7.15
C LYS A 127 -4.34 20.05 7.73
N LEU A 128 -4.71 19.05 6.93
CA LEU A 128 -4.68 17.66 7.38
C LEU A 128 -3.25 17.17 7.61
N ALA A 129 -2.31 17.55 6.75
CA ALA A 129 -0.91 17.17 6.86
C ALA A 129 -0.27 17.64 8.18
N GLN A 130 -0.64 18.83 8.67
CA GLN A 130 -0.12 19.40 9.92
C GLN A 130 -0.38 18.50 11.14
N ARG A 131 -1.49 17.73 11.15
CA ARG A 131 -1.82 16.80 12.24
C ARG A 131 -0.79 15.70 12.42
N TYR A 132 -0.09 15.33 11.35
CA TYR A 132 0.86 14.23 11.34
C TYR A 132 2.31 14.66 11.53
N HIS A 133 2.59 15.96 11.68
CA HIS A 133 3.93 16.44 11.99
C HIS A 133 4.41 15.86 13.33
N GLY A 134 5.61 15.29 13.34
CA GLY A 134 6.15 14.58 14.50
C GLY A 134 5.64 13.14 14.66
N GLY A 135 4.68 12.72 13.85
CA GLY A 135 4.17 11.35 13.80
C GLY A 135 4.99 10.42 12.91
N TYR A 136 4.37 9.35 12.44
CA TYR A 136 5.01 8.35 11.58
C TYR A 136 4.28 8.17 10.27
N CYS A 137 5.06 7.93 9.21
CA CYS A 137 4.60 7.44 7.91
C CYS A 137 5.13 6.04 7.69
N LEU A 138 4.23 5.07 7.61
CA LEU A 138 4.50 3.67 7.34
C LEU A 138 4.13 3.38 5.90
N VAL A 139 5.07 2.89 5.10
CA VAL A 139 4.85 2.55 3.69
C VAL A 139 5.05 1.06 3.48
N TYR A 140 3.97 0.38 3.12
CA TYR A 140 3.92 -1.04 2.81
C TYR A 140 3.91 -1.22 1.30
N ARG A 141 5.00 -1.65 0.71
CA ARG A 141 5.10 -1.92 -0.71
C ARG A 141 4.77 -3.39 -1.00
N LEU A 142 3.68 -3.63 -1.71
CA LEU A 142 3.27 -4.96 -2.10
C LEU A 142 3.95 -5.35 -3.41
N CYS A 143 4.73 -6.43 -3.37
CA CYS A 143 5.27 -7.06 -4.57
C CYS A 143 4.22 -7.99 -5.18
N VAL A 144 4.36 -8.31 -6.44
CA VAL A 144 3.39 -9.11 -7.20
C VAL A 144 3.12 -10.52 -6.65
N ASN A 145 4.02 -11.05 -5.86
CA ASN A 145 3.88 -12.34 -5.17
C ASN A 145 3.22 -12.25 -3.80
N HIS A 146 3.03 -11.04 -3.25
CA HIS A 146 2.37 -10.85 -1.97
C HIS A 146 0.86 -11.06 -2.07
N TYR A 147 0.20 -11.10 -0.92
CA TYR A 147 -1.24 -11.09 -0.77
C TYR A 147 -1.75 -9.66 -1.02
N HIS A 148 -2.73 -9.49 -1.93
CA HIS A 148 -3.17 -8.17 -2.36
C HIS A 148 -4.51 -7.73 -1.77
N ARG A 149 -5.01 -8.44 -0.75
CA ARG A 149 -6.10 -7.96 0.11
C ARG A 149 -5.50 -7.29 1.35
N TYR A 150 -6.23 -6.36 1.92
CA TYR A 150 -5.78 -5.59 3.07
C TYR A 150 -6.92 -5.38 4.06
N CYS A 151 -6.56 -5.22 5.34
CA CYS A 151 -7.50 -5.04 6.44
C CYS A 151 -7.38 -3.65 7.06
N TYR A 152 -8.33 -3.33 7.93
CA TYR A 152 -8.23 -2.15 8.78
C TYR A 152 -7.14 -2.35 9.84
N VAL A 153 -6.30 -1.33 10.04
CA VAL A 153 -5.21 -1.35 11.04
C VAL A 153 -5.72 -1.37 12.47
N ASP A 154 -6.93 -0.84 12.70
CA ASP A 154 -7.55 -0.79 14.01
C ASP A 154 -9.08 -0.62 13.94
N SER A 155 -9.75 -0.84 15.08
CA SER A 155 -11.15 -0.55 15.27
C SER A 155 -11.37 0.95 15.44
N GLY A 156 -12.54 1.47 15.01
CA GLY A 156 -12.86 2.87 15.15
C GLY A 156 -13.97 3.35 14.23
N GLN A 157 -14.05 4.66 14.06
CA GLN A 157 -15.00 5.30 13.15
C GLN A 157 -14.27 5.83 11.91
N LYS A 158 -14.65 5.33 10.75
CA LYS A 158 -14.02 5.73 9.49
C LYS A 158 -14.84 6.82 8.79
N SER A 159 -14.11 7.77 8.18
CA SER A 159 -14.65 8.75 7.23
C SER A 159 -15.11 8.07 5.94
N ARG A 160 -15.71 8.85 5.05
CA ARG A 160 -15.80 8.46 3.63
C ARG A 160 -14.42 8.23 3.03
N ASN A 161 -14.39 7.55 1.90
CA ASN A 161 -13.18 7.43 1.09
C ASN A 161 -12.93 8.74 0.32
N PHE A 162 -11.66 9.16 0.25
CA PHE A 162 -11.21 10.34 -0.49
C PHE A 162 -10.33 9.89 -1.64
N PHE A 163 -10.87 9.92 -2.85
CA PHE A 163 -10.14 9.56 -4.06
C PHE A 163 -9.37 10.76 -4.60
N ILE A 164 -8.09 10.56 -4.88
CA ILE A 164 -7.21 11.53 -5.53
C ILE A 164 -6.80 10.94 -6.88
N PRO A 165 -7.29 11.52 -7.99
CA PRO A 165 -6.94 11.05 -9.33
C PRO A 165 -5.46 11.31 -9.61
N GLY A 166 -4.86 10.43 -10.41
CA GLY A 166 -3.46 10.53 -10.77
C GLY A 166 -3.09 9.61 -11.93
N ARG A 167 -1.80 9.42 -12.12
CA ARG A 167 -1.23 8.47 -13.07
C ARG A 167 -1.09 7.09 -12.44
N LEU A 168 -0.56 6.14 -13.19
CA LEU A 168 -0.32 4.77 -12.74
C LEU A 168 1.12 4.36 -13.06
N HIS A 169 2.09 5.00 -12.38
CA HIS A 169 3.49 4.58 -12.44
C HIS A 169 3.69 3.28 -11.65
N THR A 170 4.67 2.46 -12.08
CA THR A 170 5.02 1.27 -11.31
C THR A 170 5.65 1.64 -9.96
N VAL A 171 5.33 0.89 -8.91
CA VAL A 171 5.94 1.05 -7.57
C VAL A 171 7.26 0.29 -7.41
N ARG A 172 7.83 -0.25 -8.50
CA ARG A 172 9.14 -0.89 -8.48
C ARG A 172 10.25 0.13 -8.19
N PRO A 173 11.36 -0.29 -7.55
CA PRO A 173 12.45 0.63 -7.19
C PRO A 173 13.00 1.48 -8.34
N VAL A 174 12.90 0.99 -9.58
CA VAL A 174 13.34 1.72 -10.78
C VAL A 174 12.53 3.00 -11.02
N ALA A 175 11.21 2.97 -10.80
CA ALA A 175 10.36 4.16 -10.97
C ALA A 175 10.43 5.08 -9.76
N LEU A 176 10.51 4.53 -8.55
CA LEU A 176 10.66 5.30 -7.31
C LEU A 176 11.90 6.19 -7.29
N ARG A 177 12.92 5.87 -8.11
CA ARG A 177 14.14 6.69 -8.25
C ARG A 177 13.96 7.90 -9.16
N GLU A 178 13.03 7.83 -10.11
CA GLU A 178 12.94 8.79 -11.23
C GLU A 178 11.69 9.69 -11.11
N VAL A 179 10.65 9.23 -10.45
CA VAL A 179 9.38 9.94 -10.34
C VAL A 179 8.79 9.84 -8.93
N PRO A 180 8.06 10.87 -8.46
CA PRO A 180 7.39 10.87 -7.16
C PRO A 180 6.10 10.03 -7.20
N VAL A 181 6.26 8.71 -7.36
CA VAL A 181 5.18 7.74 -7.64
C VAL A 181 4.02 7.84 -6.65
N PHE A 182 4.29 7.97 -5.34
CA PHE A 182 3.22 7.96 -4.33
C PHE A 182 2.33 9.20 -4.37
N THR A 183 2.81 10.33 -4.88
CA THR A 183 2.04 11.56 -5.02
C THR A 183 1.49 11.77 -6.43
N GLU A 184 2.08 11.13 -7.44
CA GLU A 184 1.58 11.17 -8.82
C GLU A 184 0.54 10.10 -9.11
N ASN A 185 0.60 8.94 -8.46
CA ASN A 185 -0.34 7.86 -8.71
C ASN A 185 -1.72 8.14 -8.12
N SER A 186 -2.73 7.58 -8.79
CA SER A 186 -4.10 7.52 -8.27
C SER A 186 -4.10 6.81 -6.92
N ARG A 187 -4.78 7.39 -5.96
CA ARG A 187 -4.83 6.87 -4.59
C ARG A 187 -6.15 7.20 -3.92
N GLU A 188 -6.48 6.40 -2.94
CA GLU A 188 -7.67 6.58 -2.13
C GLU A 188 -7.28 6.48 -0.66
N TYR A 189 -7.80 7.36 0.19
CA TYR A 189 -7.53 7.28 1.62
C TYR A 189 -8.78 7.46 2.46
N THR A 190 -8.72 6.96 3.66
CA THR A 190 -9.74 7.13 4.69
C THR A 190 -9.09 7.55 6.00
N LEU A 191 -9.83 8.32 6.81
CA LEU A 191 -9.47 8.67 8.17
C LEU A 191 -10.18 7.69 9.10
N ILE A 192 -9.44 7.06 10.01
CA ILE A 192 -9.99 6.15 11.01
C ILE A 192 -9.73 6.78 12.38
N ARG A 193 -10.78 7.18 13.07
CA ARG A 193 -10.70 7.67 14.45
C ARG A 193 -10.68 6.47 15.38
N THR A 194 -9.50 6.11 15.84
CA THR A 194 -9.27 4.99 16.76
C THR A 194 -9.28 5.43 18.22
N GLU A 195 -9.32 4.50 19.15
CA GLU A 195 -9.23 4.79 20.58
C GLU A 195 -7.79 4.96 21.07
N LYS A 196 -6.86 4.20 20.51
CA LYS A 196 -5.48 4.12 21.01
C LYS A 196 -4.46 4.87 20.14
N PHE A 197 -4.71 5.02 18.84
CA PHE A 197 -3.74 5.57 17.90
C PHE A 197 -4.15 6.94 17.32
N GLY A 198 -5.11 7.63 17.94
CA GLY A 198 -5.63 8.91 17.44
C GLY A 198 -6.36 8.75 16.11
N THR A 199 -6.21 9.71 15.22
CA THR A 199 -6.79 9.62 13.86
C THR A 199 -5.75 9.09 12.89
N VAL A 200 -5.91 7.87 12.45
CA VAL A 200 -5.03 7.21 11.49
C VAL A 200 -5.50 7.49 10.07
N VAL A 201 -4.59 7.84 9.16
CA VAL A 201 -4.83 7.76 7.70
C VAL A 201 -4.44 6.37 7.23
N GLN A 202 -5.34 5.69 6.55
CA GLN A 202 -5.00 4.51 5.77
C GLN A 202 -5.28 4.80 4.30
N MET A 203 -4.23 4.71 3.47
CA MET A 203 -4.24 5.09 2.07
C MET A 203 -3.77 3.94 1.19
N GLU A 204 -4.54 3.67 0.15
CA GLU A 204 -4.21 2.75 -0.92
C GLU A 204 -3.71 3.53 -2.14
N VAL A 205 -2.54 3.17 -2.65
CA VAL A 205 -1.92 3.80 -3.82
C VAL A 205 -1.87 2.78 -4.96
N GLY A 206 -2.53 3.09 -6.07
CA GLY A 206 -2.51 2.29 -7.27
C GLY A 206 -1.17 2.38 -8.02
N ALA A 207 -0.92 1.46 -8.95
CA ALA A 207 0.28 1.46 -9.77
C ALA A 207 -0.01 1.04 -11.21
N MET A 208 1.03 0.95 -12.05
CA MET A 208 0.95 0.58 -13.46
C MET A 208 0.23 -0.76 -13.64
N LEU A 209 -0.75 -0.77 -14.50
CA LEU A 209 -1.68 -1.88 -14.75
C LEU A 209 -2.61 -2.20 -13.57
N VAL A 210 -2.46 -1.55 -12.42
CA VAL A 210 -3.41 -1.60 -11.29
C VAL A 210 -4.34 -0.41 -11.40
N GLY A 211 -5.38 -0.58 -12.16
CA GLY A 211 -6.37 0.48 -12.33
C GLY A 211 -7.41 0.53 -11.21
N ARG A 212 -7.45 -0.43 -10.29
CA ARG A 212 -8.60 -0.53 -9.40
C ARG A 212 -8.21 -0.86 -7.97
N ILE A 213 -8.45 0.13 -7.12
CA ILE A 213 -8.56 -0.02 -5.67
C ILE A 213 -10.02 -0.35 -5.39
N VAL A 214 -10.29 -1.43 -4.67
CA VAL A 214 -11.65 -1.83 -4.29
C VAL A 214 -11.76 -1.79 -2.79
N ASN A 215 -12.43 -0.78 -2.26
CA ASN A 215 -12.80 -0.67 -0.86
C ASN A 215 -14.24 -1.12 -0.67
N HIS A 216 -14.52 -1.98 0.33
CA HIS A 216 -15.85 -2.57 0.54
C HIS A 216 -16.85 -1.58 1.11
N GLU A 217 -16.40 -0.67 1.98
CA GLU A 217 -17.27 0.25 2.70
C GLU A 217 -16.90 1.70 2.43
N GLU A 218 -17.91 2.55 2.23
CA GLU A 218 -17.70 3.97 2.00
C GLU A 218 -17.44 4.71 3.32
N LYS A 219 -18.27 4.49 4.33
CA LYS A 219 -18.21 5.13 5.65
C LYS A 219 -18.79 4.21 6.71
N GLY A 220 -18.33 4.28 7.95
CA GLY A 220 -18.91 3.49 9.06
C GLY A 220 -17.92 3.14 10.14
N SER A 221 -18.25 2.12 10.93
CA SER A 221 -17.37 1.55 11.94
C SER A 221 -16.37 0.59 11.31
N THR A 222 -15.14 0.60 11.79
CA THR A 222 -14.11 -0.37 11.42
C THR A 222 -13.90 -1.38 12.56
N ILE A 223 -13.46 -2.57 12.20
CA ILE A 223 -13.03 -3.60 13.13
C ILE A 223 -11.59 -3.97 12.73
N ARG A 224 -10.68 -3.99 13.69
CA ARG A 224 -9.29 -4.42 13.50
C ARG A 224 -9.22 -5.76 12.76
N GLY A 225 -8.40 -5.84 11.73
CA GLY A 225 -8.21 -7.06 10.95
C GLY A 225 -9.35 -7.41 9.99
N LYS A 226 -10.54 -6.74 10.07
CA LYS A 226 -11.60 -6.91 9.07
C LYS A 226 -11.09 -6.43 7.72
N GLU A 227 -11.36 -7.21 6.65
CA GLU A 227 -10.97 -6.84 5.30
C GLU A 227 -11.56 -5.49 4.91
N LYS A 228 -10.69 -4.52 4.56
CA LYS A 228 -11.06 -3.21 4.04
C LYS A 228 -11.27 -3.26 2.54
N GLY A 229 -10.47 -4.06 1.84
CA GLY A 229 -10.53 -4.16 0.40
C GLY A 229 -9.38 -4.93 -0.23
N TYR A 230 -9.22 -4.75 -1.54
CA TYR A 230 -8.18 -5.41 -2.31
C TYR A 230 -7.74 -4.59 -3.53
N PHE A 231 -6.55 -4.92 -4.02
CA PHE A 231 -6.06 -4.43 -5.31
C PHE A 231 -6.30 -5.46 -6.41
N GLN A 232 -6.74 -5.00 -7.57
CA GLN A 232 -6.66 -5.79 -8.79
C GLN A 232 -5.26 -5.66 -9.41
N TYR A 233 -4.92 -6.48 -10.41
CA TYR A 233 -3.56 -6.71 -10.90
C TYR A 233 -2.65 -5.49 -11.03
N GLY A 234 -1.41 -5.65 -10.53
CA GLY A 234 -0.25 -4.76 -10.65
C GLY A 234 0.43 -4.53 -9.29
N GLY A 235 1.52 -3.78 -9.22
CA GLY A 235 2.15 -3.38 -7.96
C GLY A 235 1.27 -2.39 -7.19
N SER A 236 1.30 -2.42 -5.87
CA SER A 236 0.49 -1.55 -5.02
C SER A 236 1.24 -1.15 -3.76
N THR A 237 0.75 -0.11 -3.10
CA THR A 237 1.33 0.36 -1.85
C THR A 237 0.22 0.77 -0.90
N ILE A 238 0.36 0.43 0.38
CA ILE A 238 -0.47 1.00 1.44
C ILE A 238 0.40 1.95 2.25
N ILE A 239 -0.14 3.13 2.54
CA ILE A 239 0.50 4.12 3.40
C ILE A 239 -0.38 4.33 4.63
N VAL A 240 0.22 4.23 5.81
CA VAL A 240 -0.44 4.53 7.08
C VAL A 240 0.26 5.72 7.72
N LEU A 241 -0.52 6.77 8.04
CA LEU A 241 -0.03 7.92 8.78
C LEU A 241 -0.61 7.89 10.19
N ILE A 242 0.25 8.10 11.18
CA ILE A 242 -0.10 8.11 12.60
C ILE A 242 0.34 9.45 13.19
N GLU A 243 -0.52 10.04 13.99
CA GLU A 243 -0.28 11.30 14.70
C GLU A 243 0.93 11.18 15.66
N PRO A 244 1.54 12.30 16.05
CA PRO A 244 2.67 12.27 17.00
C PRO A 244 2.25 11.67 18.34
N GLU A 245 3.20 11.02 19.02
CA GLU A 245 3.04 10.49 20.38
C GLU A 245 1.94 9.44 20.56
N GLN A 246 1.43 8.83 19.47
CA GLN A 246 0.40 7.79 19.55
C GLN A 246 0.97 6.36 19.54
N VAL A 247 2.15 6.17 18.96
CA VAL A 247 2.71 4.83 18.76
C VAL A 247 4.20 4.78 18.97
N GLN A 248 4.67 3.73 19.60
CA GLN A 248 6.07 3.29 19.62
C GLN A 248 6.22 2.16 18.60
N ILE A 249 6.91 2.44 17.50
CA ILE A 249 7.19 1.44 16.47
C ILE A 249 8.29 0.50 16.94
N ARG A 250 8.23 -0.76 16.53
CA ARG A 250 9.27 -1.78 16.82
C ARG A 250 10.65 -1.28 16.38
N GLU A 251 11.62 -1.45 17.26
CA GLU A 251 12.97 -0.92 17.08
C GLU A 251 13.70 -1.54 15.87
N ASP A 252 13.51 -2.85 15.61
CA ASP A 252 14.08 -3.53 14.46
C ASP A 252 13.61 -2.93 13.12
N ILE A 253 12.34 -2.49 13.06
CA ILE A 253 11.76 -1.82 11.89
C ILE A 253 12.36 -0.43 11.73
N LEU A 254 12.49 0.34 12.81
CA LEU A 254 13.08 1.70 12.77
C LEU A 254 14.55 1.65 12.34
N GLN A 255 15.34 0.75 12.91
CA GLN A 255 16.76 0.59 12.56
C GLN A 255 16.93 0.17 11.10
N SER A 256 16.12 -0.79 10.62
CA SER A 256 16.16 -1.20 9.21
C SER A 256 15.80 -0.06 8.28
N SER A 257 14.74 0.69 8.61
CA SER A 257 14.29 1.85 7.81
C SER A 257 15.34 2.97 7.77
N ALA A 258 16.02 3.24 8.89
CA ALA A 258 17.13 4.19 8.94
C ALA A 258 18.28 3.81 8.00
N LEU A 259 18.52 2.52 7.80
CA LEU A 259 19.48 1.98 6.82
C LEU A 259 18.90 1.84 5.41
N THR A 260 17.74 2.44 5.15
CA THR A 260 17.01 2.33 3.86
C THR A 260 16.69 0.89 3.44
N LYS A 261 16.56 -0.03 4.41
CA LYS A 261 16.16 -1.41 4.20
C LYS A 261 14.69 -1.57 4.50
N GLU A 262 13.99 -2.29 3.64
CA GLU A 262 12.59 -2.65 3.85
C GLU A 262 12.51 -3.94 4.67
N VAL A 263 11.53 -4.01 5.59
CA VAL A 263 11.29 -5.18 6.44
C VAL A 263 10.08 -5.95 5.91
N PRO A 264 10.20 -7.26 5.60
CA PRO A 264 9.05 -8.06 5.23
C PRO A 264 8.10 -8.22 6.43
N VAL A 265 6.82 -7.93 6.21
CA VAL A 265 5.76 -8.08 7.20
C VAL A 265 4.57 -8.80 6.61
N LYS A 266 3.77 -9.42 7.46
CA LYS A 266 2.51 -10.08 7.10
C LYS A 266 1.32 -9.32 7.66
N MET A 267 0.19 -9.38 6.97
CA MET A 267 -1.07 -8.83 7.46
C MET A 267 -1.40 -9.38 8.85
N GLY A 268 -1.77 -8.49 9.78
CA GLY A 268 -2.07 -8.84 11.17
C GLY A 268 -0.87 -8.89 12.11
N GLU A 269 0.37 -8.79 11.61
CA GLU A 269 1.60 -8.77 12.42
C GLU A 269 1.72 -7.47 13.21
N VAL A 270 2.19 -7.55 14.45
CA VAL A 270 2.42 -6.39 15.33
C VAL A 270 3.58 -5.56 14.81
N ILE A 271 3.33 -4.27 14.57
CA ILE A 271 4.31 -3.28 14.07
C ILE A 271 4.78 -2.34 15.17
N GLY A 272 3.98 -2.15 16.20
CA GLY A 272 4.27 -1.24 17.30
C GLY A 272 3.20 -1.32 18.37
N HIS A 273 3.35 -0.49 19.40
CA HIS A 273 2.48 -0.43 20.56
C HIS A 273 1.97 0.99 20.78
N ALA A 274 0.75 1.15 21.27
CA ALA A 274 0.22 2.45 21.67
C ALA A 274 1.05 3.04 22.82
N ILE A 275 1.30 4.34 22.76
CA ILE A 275 1.92 5.05 23.88
C ILE A 275 0.83 5.36 24.91
N GLU A 276 1.00 4.87 26.14
CA GLU A 276 0.08 5.16 27.22
C GLU A 276 0.24 6.63 27.67
N HIS A 277 -0.74 7.44 27.33
CA HIS A 277 -0.85 8.76 27.93
C HIS A 277 -1.43 8.61 29.33
N LYS A 278 -0.64 8.87 30.37
CA LYS A 278 -1.18 9.00 31.75
C LYS A 278 -2.26 10.06 31.69
N ARG A 279 -3.53 9.64 31.82
CA ARG A 279 -4.61 10.60 32.06
C ARG A 279 -4.30 11.29 33.38
N THR A 280 -3.82 12.52 33.33
CA THR A 280 -3.82 13.39 34.49
C THR A 280 -5.29 13.65 34.81
N ILE A 281 -5.81 12.92 35.82
CA ILE A 281 -7.12 13.21 36.39
C ILE A 281 -6.98 14.56 37.06
N GLN A 282 -7.55 15.61 36.46
CA GLN A 282 -7.78 16.90 37.09
C GLN A 282 -9.11 16.84 37.82
#